data_b6afced5cd0db2c2cf0cf91921bd4dd8
#
_entry.id   b6afced5cd0db2c2cf0cf91921bd4dd8
#
_cell.length_a   1.000
_cell.length_b   1.000
_cell.length_c   1.000
_cell.angle_alpha   90.00
_cell.angle_beta   90.00
_cell.angle_gamma   90.00
#
_symmetry.space_group_name_H-M   'P 1'
#
loop_
_entity.id
_entity.type
_entity.pdbx_description
1 polymer ?
#
loop_
_entity_poly.entity_id
_entity_poly.type
_entity_poly.pdbx_seq_one_letter_code
_entity_poly.pdbx_strand_id
1 'polypeptide(L)'
;MNDYTANDYFNVEVINQGIAFYNLEEWPIATLDNIRELMDDEELEEVISVGKGEVRKGEVETEIEWEYSRHYESRSVASKILGRWVGWTYWYGGGKHAEPGEIDIEAYFLDCAEEEKTVIVRRFSK
;
A
#
# COMPACT_ATOMS: atom_id res chain seq x y z
N MET A 1 -24.83 2.74 7.46
CA MET A 1 -23.80 1.93 6.83
C MET A 1 -22.69 2.85 6.34
N ASN A 2 -21.49 2.69 6.84
CA ASN A 2 -20.38 3.54 6.46
C ASN A 2 -19.65 2.96 5.26
N ASP A 3 -19.70 3.68 4.14
CA ASP A 3 -18.99 3.26 2.94
C ASP A 3 -17.54 3.73 3.01
N TYR A 4 -16.65 2.84 3.37
CA TYR A 4 -15.23 3.12 3.38
C TYR A 4 -14.62 2.86 1.99
N THR A 5 -13.75 3.77 1.57
CA THR A 5 -13.08 3.66 0.28
C THR A 5 -11.80 2.83 0.39
N ALA A 6 -11.26 2.39 -0.75
CA ALA A 6 -9.96 1.72 -0.77
C ALA A 6 -8.85 2.62 -0.22
N ASN A 7 -8.94 3.94 -0.44
CA ASN A 7 -7.99 4.89 0.15
C ASN A 7 -8.07 4.91 1.67
N ASP A 8 -9.27 4.77 2.26
CA ASP A 8 -9.41 4.66 3.72
C ASP A 8 -8.64 3.45 4.25
N TYR A 9 -8.76 2.29 3.58
CA TYR A 9 -8.00 1.09 3.93
C TYR A 9 -6.49 1.33 3.82
N PHE A 10 -6.05 1.91 2.72
CA PHE A 10 -4.64 2.26 2.51
C PHE A 10 -4.12 3.16 3.63
N ASN A 11 -4.88 4.20 3.99
CA ASN A 11 -4.49 5.15 5.02
C ASN A 11 -4.42 4.53 6.41
N VAL A 12 -5.30 3.56 6.72
CA VAL A 12 -5.21 2.80 7.98
C VAL A 12 -3.85 2.11 8.08
N GLU A 13 -3.43 1.44 7.02
CA GLU A 13 -2.13 0.77 6.99
C GLU A 13 -0.98 1.77 7.11
N VAL A 14 -1.08 2.92 6.43
CA VAL A 14 -0.07 3.99 6.48
C VAL A 14 0.14 4.46 7.92
N ILE A 15 -0.93 4.81 8.63
CA ILE A 15 -0.81 5.32 10.00
C ILE A 15 -0.29 4.23 10.93
N ASN A 16 -0.79 3.01 10.83
CA ASN A 16 -0.36 1.93 11.72
C ASN A 16 1.12 1.56 11.49
N GLN A 17 1.60 1.59 10.26
CA GLN A 17 3.02 1.36 9.97
C GLN A 17 3.89 2.52 10.46
N GLY A 18 3.43 3.76 10.33
CA GLY A 18 4.14 4.91 10.86
C GLY A 18 4.22 4.89 12.38
N ILE A 19 3.14 4.53 13.06
CA ILE A 19 3.11 4.38 14.52
C ILE A 19 4.10 3.28 14.95
N ALA A 20 4.12 2.16 14.26
CA ALA A 20 5.05 1.06 14.53
C ALA A 20 6.51 1.49 14.33
N PHE A 21 6.78 2.26 13.28
CA PHE A 21 8.12 2.75 12.97
C PHE A 21 8.68 3.61 14.10
N TYR A 22 7.87 4.52 14.66
CA TYR A 22 8.27 5.39 15.76
C TYR A 22 8.05 4.79 17.14
N ASN A 23 7.48 3.59 17.21
CA ASN A 23 7.17 2.90 18.47
C ASN A 23 6.30 3.77 19.41
N LEU A 24 5.26 4.39 18.86
CA LEU A 24 4.37 5.30 19.59
C LEU A 24 3.24 4.53 20.26
N GLU A 25 3.48 4.00 21.46
CA GLU A 25 2.51 3.21 22.20
C GLU A 25 1.29 4.01 22.69
N GLU A 26 1.45 5.33 22.82
CA GLU A 26 0.40 6.22 23.33
C GLU A 26 -0.64 6.61 22.27
N TRP A 27 -0.35 6.42 21.01
CA TRP A 27 -1.26 6.79 19.94
C TRP A 27 -2.29 5.69 19.69
N PRO A 28 -3.55 6.07 19.41
CA PRO A 28 -4.57 5.07 19.11
C PRO A 28 -4.25 4.38 17.77
N ILE A 29 -4.51 3.10 17.72
CA ILE A 29 -4.39 2.33 16.48
C ILE A 29 -5.41 2.87 15.48
N ALA A 30 -4.99 3.07 14.23
CA ALA A 30 -5.90 3.51 13.18
C ALA A 30 -6.89 2.39 12.83
N THR A 31 -8.15 2.79 12.69
CA THR A 31 -9.26 1.93 12.27
C THR A 31 -10.03 2.65 11.17
N LEU A 32 -10.95 1.96 10.52
CA LEU A 32 -11.82 2.60 9.54
C LEU A 32 -12.72 3.67 10.18
N ASP A 33 -13.05 3.53 11.46
CA ASP A 33 -13.90 4.50 12.16
C ASP A 33 -13.20 5.83 12.46
N ASN A 34 -11.89 5.80 12.70
CA ASN A 34 -11.14 7.00 13.06
C ASN A 34 -10.18 7.51 11.98
N ILE A 35 -10.02 6.78 10.87
CA ILE A 35 -8.96 7.08 9.90
C ILE A 35 -9.07 8.48 9.29
N ARG A 36 -10.27 8.94 9.00
CA ARG A 36 -10.46 10.26 8.37
C ARG A 36 -10.07 11.39 9.30
N GLU A 37 -10.35 11.25 10.60
CA GLU A 37 -9.93 12.21 11.61
C GLU A 37 -8.41 12.20 11.79
N LEU A 38 -7.81 11.00 11.81
CA LEU A 38 -6.35 10.86 11.97
C LEU A 38 -5.59 11.44 10.78
N MET A 39 -6.11 11.28 9.58
CA MET A 39 -5.46 11.84 8.38
C MET A 39 -5.46 13.36 8.35
N ASP A 40 -6.42 13.99 9.03
CA ASP A 40 -6.50 15.46 9.16
C ASP A 40 -5.71 16.02 10.34
N ASP A 41 -5.11 15.16 11.16
CA ASP A 41 -4.37 15.59 12.34
C ASP A 41 -2.95 16.03 11.97
N GLU A 42 -2.66 17.31 12.18
CA GLU A 42 -1.34 17.89 11.87
C GLU A 42 -0.21 17.24 12.68
N GLU A 43 -0.48 16.74 13.87
CA GLU A 43 0.52 16.07 14.70
C GLU A 43 0.99 14.74 14.11
N LEU A 44 0.18 14.15 13.22
CA LEU A 44 0.49 12.89 12.57
C LEU A 44 1.16 13.03 11.20
N GLU A 45 1.43 14.24 10.75
CA GLU A 45 1.97 14.50 9.41
C GLU A 45 3.24 13.70 9.14
N GLU A 46 4.17 13.67 10.09
CA GLU A 46 5.43 12.92 9.97
C GLU A 46 5.19 11.41 10.00
N VAL A 47 4.30 10.95 10.87
CA VAL A 47 3.89 9.55 10.96
C VAL A 47 3.30 9.07 9.64
N ILE A 48 2.43 9.89 9.04
CA ILE A 48 1.81 9.61 7.75
C ILE A 48 2.87 9.51 6.65
N SER A 49 3.80 10.44 6.61
CA SER A 49 4.87 10.46 5.60
C SER A 49 5.73 9.20 5.65
N VAL A 50 6.16 8.80 6.85
CA VAL A 50 6.98 7.60 7.05
C VAL A 50 6.18 6.35 6.71
N GLY A 51 4.94 6.25 7.20
CA GLY A 51 4.07 5.11 6.93
C GLY A 51 3.79 4.94 5.45
N LYS A 52 3.52 6.04 4.74
CA LYS A 52 3.29 6.01 3.30
C LYS A 52 4.53 5.49 2.56
N GLY A 53 5.72 5.92 2.97
CA GLY A 53 6.98 5.43 2.38
C GLY A 53 7.15 3.92 2.50
N GLU A 54 6.71 3.33 3.62
CA GLU A 54 6.79 1.89 3.84
C GLU A 54 5.68 1.13 3.10
N VAL A 55 4.44 1.62 3.16
CA VAL A 55 3.26 0.91 2.64
C VAL A 55 3.18 0.97 1.11
N ARG A 56 3.60 2.07 0.50
CA ARG A 56 3.45 2.31 -0.95
C ARG A 56 4.07 1.24 -1.83
N LYS A 57 5.03 0.48 -1.33
CA LYS A 57 5.68 -0.61 -2.08
C LYS A 57 4.79 -1.83 -2.27
N GLY A 58 3.77 -1.98 -1.43
CA GLY A 58 2.85 -3.12 -1.46
C GLY A 58 3.48 -4.42 -0.95
N GLU A 59 2.65 -5.43 -0.72
CA GLU A 59 3.09 -6.77 -0.34
C GLU A 59 3.45 -7.61 -1.56
N VAL A 60 2.64 -7.48 -2.62
CA VAL A 60 2.78 -8.28 -3.84
C VAL A 60 2.61 -7.41 -5.06
N GLU A 61 3.24 -7.81 -6.15
CA GLU A 61 3.04 -7.21 -7.45
C GLU A 61 1.85 -7.87 -8.14
N THR A 62 1.02 -7.08 -8.83
CA THR A 62 -0.13 -7.59 -9.59
C THR A 62 0.12 -7.46 -11.08
N GLU A 63 -0.70 -8.13 -11.89
CA GLU A 63 -0.64 -8.06 -13.34
C GLU A 63 -1.54 -6.96 -13.92
N ILE A 64 -2.11 -6.12 -13.06
CA ILE A 64 -3.02 -5.06 -13.51
C ILE A 64 -2.24 -3.96 -14.21
N GLU A 65 -2.68 -3.58 -15.41
CA GLU A 65 -2.05 -2.51 -16.16
C GLU A 65 -2.40 -1.15 -15.58
N TRP A 66 -1.45 -0.23 -15.67
CA TRP A 66 -1.61 1.13 -15.17
C TRP A 66 -1.04 2.14 -16.16
N GLU A 67 -1.31 3.42 -15.91
CA GLU A 67 -0.87 4.51 -16.78
C GLU A 67 0.65 4.63 -16.82
N TYR A 68 1.16 4.99 -17.98
CA TYR A 68 2.59 5.20 -18.20
C TYR A 68 2.98 6.63 -17.85
N SER A 69 4.14 6.79 -17.19
CA SER A 69 4.75 8.09 -16.95
C SER A 69 6.13 8.16 -17.62
N ARG A 70 6.47 9.33 -18.15
CA ARG A 70 7.80 9.55 -18.74
C ARG A 70 8.90 9.66 -17.69
N HIS A 71 8.55 10.06 -16.47
CA HIS A 71 9.52 10.41 -15.44
C HIS A 71 9.73 9.31 -14.42
N TYR A 72 8.74 8.44 -14.27
CA TYR A 72 8.76 7.41 -13.23
C TYR A 72 8.48 6.05 -13.82
N GLU A 73 9.11 5.06 -13.24
CA GLU A 73 8.73 3.68 -13.44
C GLU A 73 7.59 3.33 -12.50
N SER A 74 6.79 2.34 -12.85
CA SER A 74 5.64 1.98 -12.04
C SER A 74 5.41 0.48 -12.03
N ARG A 75 4.80 0.03 -10.94
CA ARG A 75 4.30 -1.34 -10.80
C ARG A 75 2.94 -1.29 -10.14
N SER A 76 2.04 -2.13 -10.60
CA SER A 76 0.78 -2.34 -9.89
C SER A 76 1.04 -3.30 -8.73
N VAL A 77 0.72 -2.85 -7.53
CA VAL A 77 0.98 -3.60 -6.30
C VAL A 77 -0.28 -3.72 -5.47
N ALA A 78 -0.29 -4.62 -4.51
CA ALA A 78 -1.42 -4.81 -3.61
C ALA A 78 -0.97 -5.29 -2.25
N SER A 79 -1.77 -4.98 -1.25
CA SER A 79 -1.62 -5.49 0.11
C SER A 79 -2.98 -5.92 0.65
N LYS A 80 -2.97 -6.93 1.52
CA LYS A 80 -4.18 -7.34 2.22
C LYS A 80 -4.31 -6.51 3.48
N ILE A 81 -5.30 -5.63 3.52
CA ILE A 81 -5.52 -4.69 4.62
C ILE A 81 -6.91 -4.94 5.21
N LEU A 82 -6.96 -5.21 6.50
CA LEU A 82 -8.21 -5.49 7.22
C LEU A 82 -9.06 -6.57 6.52
N GLY A 83 -8.40 -7.59 5.98
CA GLY A 83 -9.07 -8.72 5.34
C GLY A 83 -9.47 -8.51 3.88
N ARG A 84 -9.17 -7.35 3.29
CA ARG A 84 -9.47 -7.05 1.87
C ARG A 84 -8.19 -6.75 1.10
N TRP A 85 -8.17 -7.17 -0.15
CA TRP A 85 -7.09 -6.81 -1.05
C TRP A 85 -7.30 -5.39 -1.58
N VAL A 86 -6.29 -4.56 -1.41
CA VAL A 86 -6.27 -3.17 -1.86
C VAL A 86 -5.07 -2.99 -2.78
N GLY A 87 -5.31 -2.48 -3.97
CA GLY A 87 -4.27 -2.26 -4.97
C GLY A 87 -4.06 -0.78 -5.25
N TRP A 88 -2.87 -0.46 -5.74
CA TRP A 88 -2.51 0.88 -6.20
C TRP A 88 -1.28 0.79 -7.09
N THR A 89 -0.86 1.92 -7.63
CA THR A 89 0.35 1.99 -8.43
C THR A 89 1.53 2.43 -7.56
N TYR A 90 2.59 1.65 -7.57
CA TYR A 90 3.86 2.01 -6.94
C TYR A 90 4.73 2.72 -7.98
N TRP A 91 4.99 4.00 -7.75
CA TRP A 91 5.84 4.83 -8.59
C TRP A 91 7.24 4.90 -7.98
N TYR A 92 8.27 4.78 -8.81
CA TYR A 92 9.66 4.82 -8.37
C TYR A 92 10.57 5.40 -9.46
N GLY A 93 11.82 5.69 -9.10
CA GLY A 93 12.76 6.34 -10.02
C GLY A 93 12.56 7.83 -10.08
N GLY A 94 12.61 8.41 -11.28
CA GLY A 94 12.35 9.84 -11.50
C GLY A 94 13.59 10.74 -11.55
N GLY A 95 14.73 10.29 -11.10
CA GLY A 95 15.99 11.04 -11.19
C GLY A 95 15.91 12.47 -10.65
N LYS A 96 15.88 13.47 -11.54
CA LYS A 96 15.86 14.89 -11.21
C LYS A 96 14.48 15.44 -10.84
N HIS A 97 13.43 14.64 -11.02
CA HIS A 97 12.06 15.06 -10.75
C HIS A 97 11.71 14.89 -9.28
N ALA A 98 10.52 15.37 -8.89
CA ALA A 98 10.04 15.22 -7.52
C ALA A 98 10.05 13.77 -7.06
N GLU A 99 10.21 13.55 -5.75
CA GLU A 99 10.22 12.22 -5.16
C GLU A 99 8.93 11.47 -5.50
N PRO A 100 9.02 10.21 -5.99
CA PRO A 100 7.82 9.43 -6.31
C PRO A 100 6.87 9.24 -5.12
N GLY A 101 7.40 9.31 -3.90
CA GLY A 101 6.59 9.20 -2.68
C GLY A 101 5.60 10.33 -2.49
N GLU A 102 5.78 11.48 -3.18
CA GLU A 102 4.86 12.62 -3.13
C GLU A 102 3.68 12.47 -4.10
N ILE A 103 3.74 11.51 -5.01
CA ILE A 103 2.66 11.26 -5.95
C ILE A 103 1.45 10.70 -5.18
N ASP A 104 0.28 11.30 -5.40
CA ASP A 104 -0.95 10.84 -4.77
C ASP A 104 -1.26 9.41 -5.20
N ILE A 105 -1.65 8.60 -4.22
CA ILE A 105 -2.00 7.21 -4.44
C ILE A 105 -3.50 7.08 -4.52
N GLU A 106 -3.98 6.54 -5.64
CA GLU A 106 -5.38 6.17 -5.82
C GLU A 106 -5.51 4.66 -5.62
N ALA A 107 -6.03 4.29 -4.48
CA ALA A 107 -6.24 2.88 -4.15
C ALA A 107 -7.57 2.38 -4.68
N TYR A 108 -7.63 1.09 -4.98
CA TYR A 108 -8.84 0.41 -5.45
C TYR A 108 -8.92 -0.98 -4.79
N PHE A 109 -10.14 -1.49 -4.67
CA PHE A 109 -10.34 -2.84 -4.16
C PHE A 109 -10.07 -3.88 -5.24
N LEU A 110 -9.52 -5.01 -4.82
CA LEU A 110 -9.20 -6.13 -5.70
C LEU A 110 -9.82 -7.41 -5.18
N ASP A 111 -10.20 -8.27 -6.11
CA ASP A 111 -10.51 -9.65 -5.81
C ASP A 111 -9.27 -10.49 -6.08
N CYS A 112 -8.89 -11.31 -5.12
CA CYS A 112 -7.73 -12.19 -5.25
C CYS A 112 -8.21 -13.64 -5.25
N ALA A 113 -7.92 -14.34 -6.33
CA ALA A 113 -8.13 -15.78 -6.42
C ALA A 113 -6.77 -16.47 -6.21
N GLU A 114 -6.70 -17.32 -5.19
CA GLU A 114 -5.50 -18.10 -4.92
C GLU A 114 -5.66 -19.50 -5.52
N GLU A 115 -4.70 -19.90 -6.31
CA GLU A 115 -4.66 -21.22 -6.92
C GLU A 115 -3.43 -21.98 -6.48
N GLU A 116 -3.62 -23.20 -6.00
CA GLU A 116 -2.50 -24.11 -5.77
C GLU A 116 -2.14 -24.78 -7.09
N LYS A 117 -0.88 -24.63 -7.47
CA LYS A 117 -0.35 -25.29 -8.67
C LYS A 117 0.58 -26.41 -8.26
N THR A 118 0.31 -27.61 -8.74
CA THR A 118 1.20 -28.74 -8.59
C THR A 118 2.32 -28.63 -9.60
N VAL A 119 3.55 -28.50 -9.08
CA VAL A 119 4.75 -28.45 -9.93
C VAL A 119 5.34 -29.86 -10.02
N ILE A 120 5.52 -30.34 -11.25
CA ILE A 120 6.18 -31.61 -11.51
C ILE A 120 7.69 -31.38 -11.57
N VAL A 121 8.40 -31.94 -10.62
CA VAL A 121 9.87 -31.89 -10.60
C VAL A 121 10.38 -33.22 -11.15
N ARG A 122 11.14 -33.15 -12.23
CA ARG A 122 11.75 -34.34 -12.83
C ARG A 122 13.23 -34.40 -12.50
N ARG A 123 13.64 -35.55 -12.02
CA ARG A 123 15.07 -35.81 -11.74
C ARG A 123 15.51 -36.95 -12.63
N PHE A 124 16.62 -36.75 -13.30
CA PHE A 124 17.20 -37.74 -14.20
C PHE A 124 18.52 -38.25 -13.64
N SER A 125 18.74 -39.53 -13.80
CA SER A 125 20.03 -40.13 -13.43
C SER A 125 20.42 -41.19 -14.46
N LYS A 126 21.72 -41.44 -14.61
CA LYS A 126 22.19 -42.53 -15.43
C LYS A 126 22.35 -43.79 -14.59
#